data_7ac2f66d8235acf4f41fea2ea960fadb
#
_entry.id   7ac2f66d8235acf4f41fea2ea960fadb
#
_cell.length_a   1.000
_cell.length_b   1.000
_cell.length_c   1.000
_cell.angle_alpha   90.00
_cell.angle_beta   90.00
_cell.angle_gamma   90.00
#
_symmetry.space_group_name_H-M   'P 1'
#
loop_
_entity.id
_entity.type
_entity.pdbx_description
1 polymer ?
#
loop_
_entity_poly.entity_id
_entity_poly.type
_entity_poly.pdbx_seq_one_letter_code
_entity_poly.pdbx_strand_id
1 'polypeptide(L)'
;MSAARPVINVYAECGKNVSSTVPLPAVFKAPIRPDIVNFVHTNMAKNKRQAYAVSDKAGEQTSAESWGTGRAVARIPRVNGSGTHRAGQAAFGNMCRGGRMFAPTKTWRKWHIKTNLNQKRFATASALAASALPSLVMARGHRVEKIEEVPLVVSDSIEKLTKTKEAVALLKSLNAYSDVVKVSNSRKLRAGQGKLRNRRHRQRRGPLVIYNEDNGLVKAFRNLPGLELVNVRRLNLLQLAPGGHLGRFIIWTQSAIALLDELYGVMNRLNPYAQVLRRAELVKAEKVAAGKVAKVQKKKTPTTVASKKFLETLRAD
;
A
#
# COMPACT_ATOMS: atom_id res chain seq x y z
N MET A 1 -13.84 11.63 3.75
CA MET A 1 -14.13 11.90 2.32
C MET A 1 -14.25 10.57 1.62
N SER A 2 -15.24 10.40 0.78
CA SER A 2 -15.42 9.20 -0.06
C SER A 2 -15.60 9.65 -1.50
N ALA A 3 -15.43 8.72 -2.46
CA ALA A 3 -15.69 9.00 -3.86
C ALA A 3 -17.17 9.35 -4.04
N ALA A 4 -17.45 10.52 -4.58
CA ALA A 4 -18.82 11.07 -4.67
C ALA A 4 -19.57 10.66 -5.94
N ARG A 5 -18.89 10.06 -6.93
CA ARG A 5 -19.47 9.71 -8.23
C ARG A 5 -20.20 8.36 -8.17
N PRO A 6 -21.42 8.26 -8.71
CA PRO A 6 -22.14 7.00 -8.81
C PRO A 6 -21.65 6.11 -9.97
N VAL A 7 -21.09 6.70 -11.02
CA VAL A 7 -20.68 6.05 -12.27
C VAL A 7 -19.25 6.45 -12.63
N ILE A 8 -18.52 5.55 -13.27
CA ILE A 8 -17.14 5.74 -13.75
C ILE A 8 -17.11 5.48 -15.25
N ASN A 9 -16.34 6.27 -15.98
CA ASN A 9 -16.11 6.09 -17.41
C ASN A 9 -15.06 4.99 -17.66
N VAL A 10 -15.30 4.17 -18.68
CA VAL A 10 -14.36 3.18 -19.20
C VAL A 10 -13.74 3.72 -20.47
N TYR A 11 -12.40 3.85 -20.47
CA TYR A 11 -11.65 4.37 -21.60
C TYR A 11 -11.26 3.25 -22.57
N ALA A 12 -11.36 3.53 -23.86
CA ALA A 12 -10.88 2.63 -24.90
C ALA A 12 -9.34 2.59 -24.95
N GLU A 13 -8.76 1.68 -25.75
CA GLU A 13 -7.31 1.59 -25.94
C GLU A 13 -6.66 2.86 -26.47
N CYS A 14 -7.38 3.65 -27.26
CA CYS A 14 -6.91 4.95 -27.73
C CYS A 14 -6.79 6.00 -26.61
N GLY A 15 -7.35 5.74 -25.44
CA GLY A 15 -7.23 6.57 -24.22
C GLY A 15 -8.03 7.85 -24.21
N LYS A 16 -8.69 8.22 -25.32
CA LYS A 16 -9.46 9.48 -25.44
C LYS A 16 -10.96 9.26 -25.43
N ASN A 17 -11.40 8.12 -25.95
CA ASN A 17 -12.81 7.85 -26.13
C ASN A 17 -13.34 7.03 -24.94
N VAL A 18 -14.48 7.43 -24.41
CA VAL A 18 -15.25 6.66 -23.45
C VAL A 18 -16.02 5.58 -24.22
N SER A 19 -15.72 4.31 -23.93
CA SER A 19 -16.38 3.17 -24.57
C SER A 19 -17.69 2.78 -23.87
N SER A 20 -17.72 2.86 -22.55
CA SER A 20 -18.85 2.50 -21.72
C SER A 20 -18.76 3.17 -20.34
N THR A 21 -19.77 2.97 -19.53
CA THR A 21 -19.78 3.42 -18.13
C THR A 21 -20.07 2.25 -17.20
N VAL A 22 -19.45 2.24 -16.03
CA VAL A 22 -19.64 1.19 -15.00
C VAL A 22 -20.04 1.86 -13.68
N PRO A 23 -20.98 1.26 -12.92
CA PRO A 23 -21.32 1.78 -11.60
C PRO A 23 -20.10 1.69 -10.65
N LEU A 24 -19.89 2.72 -9.83
CA LEU A 24 -18.82 2.75 -8.84
C LEU A 24 -19.04 1.65 -7.79
N PRO A 25 -18.09 0.69 -7.61
CA PRO A 25 -18.19 -0.32 -6.56
C PRO A 25 -18.30 0.27 -5.16
N ALA A 26 -19.10 -0.37 -4.29
CA ALA A 26 -19.36 0.12 -2.95
C ALA A 26 -18.09 0.23 -2.09
N VAL A 27 -17.06 -0.56 -2.37
CA VAL A 27 -15.77 -0.56 -1.65
C VAL A 27 -15.07 0.80 -1.70
N PHE A 28 -15.26 1.60 -2.76
CA PHE A 28 -14.67 2.94 -2.87
C PHE A 28 -15.31 3.98 -1.94
N LYS A 29 -16.48 3.67 -1.38
CA LYS A 29 -17.15 4.48 -0.35
C LYS A 29 -16.76 4.08 1.08
N ALA A 30 -15.87 3.09 1.25
CA ALA A 30 -15.43 2.64 2.56
C ALA A 30 -14.69 3.73 3.34
N PRO A 31 -14.76 3.76 4.68
CA PRO A 31 -14.04 4.71 5.50
C PRO A 31 -12.53 4.50 5.38
N ILE A 32 -11.80 5.60 5.28
CA ILE A 32 -10.35 5.61 5.12
C ILE A 32 -9.68 5.71 6.49
N ARG A 33 -8.98 4.65 6.90
CA ARG A 33 -8.32 4.51 8.20
C ARG A 33 -6.82 4.22 8.01
N PRO A 34 -5.98 5.25 7.95
CA PRO A 34 -4.53 5.09 7.74
C PRO A 34 -3.83 4.35 8.89
N ASP A 35 -4.32 4.50 10.12
CA ASP A 35 -3.83 3.81 11.30
C ASP A 35 -3.94 2.28 11.18
N ILE A 36 -5.11 1.77 10.82
CA ILE A 36 -5.35 0.33 10.62
C ILE A 36 -4.52 -0.19 9.46
N VAL A 37 -4.45 0.56 8.36
CA VAL A 37 -3.66 0.18 7.18
C VAL A 37 -2.18 0.06 7.54
N ASN A 38 -1.63 1.01 8.27
CA ASN A 38 -0.22 0.98 8.69
C ASN A 38 0.05 -0.18 9.66
N PHE A 39 -0.82 -0.40 10.65
CA PHE A 39 -0.71 -1.51 11.59
C PHE A 39 -0.69 -2.86 10.86
N VAL A 40 -1.68 -3.12 10.01
CA VAL A 40 -1.79 -4.37 9.25
C VAL A 40 -0.61 -4.54 8.29
N HIS A 41 -0.24 -3.47 7.56
CA HIS A 41 0.91 -3.49 6.64
C HIS A 41 2.21 -3.86 7.38
N THR A 42 2.49 -3.25 8.53
CA THR A 42 3.69 -3.51 9.32
C THR A 42 3.76 -4.98 9.75
N ASN A 43 2.63 -5.55 10.19
CA ASN A 43 2.56 -6.93 10.61
C ASN A 43 2.66 -7.90 9.42
N MET A 44 1.99 -7.63 8.31
CA MET A 44 2.10 -8.44 7.10
C MET A 44 3.50 -8.40 6.49
N ALA A 45 4.20 -7.27 6.56
CA ALA A 45 5.57 -7.14 6.07
C ALA A 45 6.55 -8.04 6.86
N LYS A 46 6.22 -8.39 8.11
CA LYS A 46 7.02 -9.33 8.92
C LYS A 46 6.91 -10.78 8.46
N ASN A 47 5.90 -11.16 7.67
CA ASN A 47 5.70 -12.55 7.24
C ASN A 47 6.82 -13.09 6.34
N LYS A 48 7.60 -12.22 5.70
CA LYS A 48 8.75 -12.60 4.86
C LYS A 48 10.10 -12.63 5.59
N ARG A 49 10.09 -12.43 6.91
CA ARG A 49 11.32 -12.44 7.71
C ARG A 49 11.79 -13.87 7.93
N GLN A 50 13.09 -14.10 7.77
CA GLN A 50 13.73 -15.35 8.15
C GLN A 50 14.30 -15.22 9.56
N ALA A 51 14.29 -16.31 10.31
CA ALA A 51 14.91 -16.35 11.63
C ALA A 51 16.43 -16.20 11.52
N TYR A 52 17.02 -15.44 12.43
CA TYR A 52 18.46 -15.33 12.59
C TYR A 52 18.81 -15.32 14.08
N ALA A 53 19.93 -15.89 14.41
CA ALA A 53 20.45 -15.90 15.76
C ALA A 53 21.97 -16.06 15.74
N VAL A 54 22.60 -15.71 16.83
CA VAL A 54 23.98 -16.01 17.10
C VAL A 54 24.08 -17.51 17.46
N SER A 55 25.19 -18.15 17.13
CA SER A 55 25.45 -19.55 17.57
C SER A 55 25.37 -19.64 19.09
N ASP A 56 24.78 -20.71 19.60
CA ASP A 56 24.67 -20.94 21.06
C ASP A 56 26.03 -21.06 21.74
N LYS A 57 27.03 -21.52 20.99
CA LYS A 57 28.42 -21.69 21.47
C LYS A 57 29.29 -20.45 21.26
N ALA A 58 28.80 -19.41 20.59
CA ALA A 58 29.58 -18.21 20.28
C ALA A 58 30.03 -17.49 21.57
N GLY A 59 31.33 -17.36 21.78
CA GLY A 59 31.91 -16.74 22.96
C GLY A 59 32.10 -17.69 24.16
N GLU A 60 31.68 -18.95 24.04
CA GLU A 60 31.77 -19.96 25.10
C GLU A 60 32.65 -21.15 24.71
N GLN A 61 33.30 -21.11 23.54
CA GLN A 61 34.14 -22.20 23.01
C GLN A 61 35.57 -22.15 23.55
N THR A 62 35.76 -21.74 24.79
CA THR A 62 37.07 -21.67 25.41
C THR A 62 37.03 -22.29 26.80
N SER A 63 38.14 -22.88 27.20
CA SER A 63 38.31 -23.43 28.52
C SER A 63 38.72 -22.31 29.47
N ALA A 64 37.81 -21.82 30.29
CA ALA A 64 38.08 -20.73 31.22
C ALA A 64 37.40 -20.98 32.57
N GLU A 65 38.14 -20.70 33.64
CA GLU A 65 37.67 -20.81 35.01
C GLU A 65 38.00 -19.56 35.80
N SER A 66 37.19 -19.26 36.80
CA SER A 66 37.50 -18.15 37.71
C SER A 66 38.67 -18.54 38.62
N TRP A 67 39.59 -17.62 38.80
CA TRP A 67 40.69 -17.79 39.74
C TRP A 67 40.27 -17.61 41.21
N GLY A 68 39.03 -17.33 41.46
CA GLY A 68 38.49 -17.08 42.80
C GLY A 68 39.00 -15.80 43.42
N THR A 69 39.13 -15.82 44.75
CA THR A 69 39.63 -14.73 45.58
C THR A 69 41.08 -14.93 45.96
N GLY A 70 41.76 -13.92 46.44
CA GLY A 70 43.14 -14.01 46.92
C GLY A 70 44.22 -13.64 45.90
N ARG A 71 43.90 -13.36 44.66
CA ARG A 71 44.85 -12.95 43.61
C ARG A 71 44.80 -11.47 43.24
N ALA A 72 44.03 -10.67 43.97
CA ALA A 72 43.83 -9.25 43.68
C ALA A 72 43.33 -8.93 42.26
N VAL A 73 42.59 -9.86 41.65
CA VAL A 73 41.98 -9.70 40.32
C VAL A 73 40.48 -10.00 40.37
N ALA A 74 39.74 -9.48 39.41
CA ALA A 74 38.29 -9.72 39.31
C ALA A 74 37.99 -11.24 39.17
N ARG A 75 36.91 -11.69 39.79
CA ARG A 75 36.44 -13.09 39.79
C ARG A 75 35.79 -13.53 38.46
N ILE A 76 36.19 -12.94 37.36
CA ILE A 76 35.75 -13.29 36.00
C ILE A 76 36.44 -14.57 35.57
N PRO A 77 35.77 -15.47 34.83
CA PRO A 77 36.42 -16.62 34.19
C PRO A 77 37.58 -16.15 33.30
N ARG A 78 38.72 -16.77 33.44
CA ARG A 78 39.93 -16.46 32.69
C ARG A 78 40.47 -17.70 32.02
N VAL A 79 41.05 -17.51 30.84
CA VAL A 79 41.63 -18.63 30.06
C VAL A 79 42.83 -19.23 30.78
N ASN A 80 42.77 -20.52 31.05
CA ASN A 80 43.85 -21.29 31.62
C ASN A 80 44.93 -21.62 30.57
N GLY A 81 46.12 -21.84 30.97
CA GLY A 81 47.26 -22.25 30.13
C GLY A 81 48.44 -21.30 30.21
N SER A 82 49.52 -21.71 29.60
CA SER A 82 50.77 -20.94 29.43
C SER A 82 51.21 -20.99 27.96
N GLY A 83 51.99 -20.00 27.54
CA GLY A 83 52.54 -19.99 26.17
C GLY A 83 51.65 -19.42 25.09
N THR A 84 50.46 -18.89 25.41
CA THR A 84 49.60 -18.19 24.45
C THR A 84 49.32 -16.75 24.93
N HIS A 85 49.16 -15.81 23.99
CA HIS A 85 48.82 -14.44 24.33
C HIS A 85 47.39 -14.33 24.92
N ARG A 86 46.58 -15.37 24.83
CA ARG A 86 45.21 -15.43 25.38
C ARG A 86 45.19 -15.85 26.85
N ALA A 87 46.27 -16.46 27.38
CA ALA A 87 46.36 -16.94 28.76
C ALA A 87 46.09 -15.79 29.75
N GLY A 88 45.30 -16.05 30.77
CA GLY A 88 44.96 -15.08 31.81
C GLY A 88 43.94 -14.01 31.40
N GLN A 89 43.57 -13.92 30.13
CA GLN A 89 42.52 -12.98 29.68
C GLN A 89 41.13 -13.46 30.09
N ALA A 90 40.25 -12.50 30.44
CA ALA A 90 38.87 -12.79 30.78
C ALA A 90 38.08 -13.34 29.58
N ALA A 91 37.17 -14.27 29.86
CA ALA A 91 36.31 -14.92 28.86
C ALA A 91 34.86 -15.00 29.30
N PHE A 92 33.99 -15.48 28.42
CA PHE A 92 32.57 -15.71 28.59
C PHE A 92 31.72 -14.42 28.74
N GLY A 93 32.11 -13.48 29.57
CA GLY A 93 31.32 -12.28 29.85
C GLY A 93 31.08 -11.43 28.62
N ASN A 94 29.95 -10.72 28.60
CA ASN A 94 29.63 -9.78 27.51
C ASN A 94 30.58 -8.56 27.45
N MET A 95 31.26 -8.24 28.55
CA MET A 95 32.26 -7.19 28.60
C MET A 95 33.67 -7.68 28.14
N CYS A 96 33.85 -8.99 27.94
CA CYS A 96 35.13 -9.57 27.57
C CYS A 96 35.29 -9.62 26.04
N ARG A 97 36.56 -9.42 25.59
CA ARG A 97 36.87 -9.60 24.16
C ARG A 97 36.70 -11.07 23.77
N GLY A 98 35.88 -11.33 22.74
CA GLY A 98 35.57 -12.68 22.29
C GLY A 98 34.64 -13.46 23.24
N GLY A 99 34.02 -12.78 24.21
CA GLY A 99 32.97 -13.34 25.04
C GLY A 99 31.60 -13.39 24.32
N ARG A 100 30.63 -14.00 24.94
CA ARG A 100 29.25 -14.05 24.41
C ARG A 100 28.59 -12.70 24.57
N MET A 101 27.66 -12.40 23.68
CA MET A 101 26.86 -11.17 23.80
C MET A 101 25.87 -11.25 24.95
N PHE A 102 25.47 -10.10 25.50
CA PHE A 102 24.39 -10.03 26.47
C PHE A 102 23.06 -10.45 25.81
N ALA A 103 22.29 -11.33 26.47
CA ALA A 103 21.04 -11.86 25.94
C ALA A 103 21.13 -12.31 24.48
N PRO A 104 21.88 -13.41 24.17
CA PRO A 104 22.06 -13.87 22.80
C PRO A 104 20.73 -14.00 22.06
N THR A 105 20.70 -13.56 20.83
CA THR A 105 19.51 -13.69 19.99
C THR A 105 19.20 -15.17 19.74
N LYS A 106 17.93 -15.55 19.84
CA LYS A 106 17.46 -16.93 19.67
C LYS A 106 16.51 -17.05 18.47
N THR A 107 16.54 -18.21 17.81
CA THR A 107 15.70 -18.48 16.63
C THR A 107 14.20 -18.52 16.95
N TRP A 108 13.82 -18.85 18.16
CA TRP A 108 12.41 -18.94 18.61
C TRP A 108 11.73 -17.61 18.93
N ARG A 109 12.39 -16.47 18.62
CA ARG A 109 11.73 -15.16 18.68
C ARG A 109 10.47 -15.18 17.84
N LYS A 110 9.42 -14.45 18.25
CA LYS A 110 8.18 -14.31 17.49
C LYS A 110 8.41 -13.40 16.25
N TRP A 111 8.81 -14.03 15.13
CA TRP A 111 9.17 -13.34 13.90
C TRP A 111 7.95 -12.85 13.12
N HIS A 112 6.88 -13.64 13.11
CA HIS A 112 5.64 -13.38 12.41
C HIS A 112 4.56 -12.98 13.40
N ILE A 113 3.77 -11.96 13.06
CA ILE A 113 2.69 -11.47 13.91
C ILE A 113 1.38 -11.73 13.20
N LYS A 114 0.51 -12.52 13.84
CA LYS A 114 -0.83 -12.81 13.35
C LYS A 114 -1.70 -11.56 13.48
N THR A 115 -2.43 -11.24 12.43
CA THR A 115 -3.40 -10.13 12.39
C THR A 115 -4.80 -10.71 12.17
N ASN A 116 -5.80 -10.13 12.81
CA ASN A 116 -7.19 -10.56 12.69
C ASN A 116 -7.67 -10.41 11.24
N LEU A 117 -8.48 -11.36 10.78
CA LEU A 117 -8.98 -11.38 9.41
C LEU A 117 -9.81 -10.14 9.07
N ASN A 118 -10.67 -9.70 10.00
CA ASN A 118 -11.51 -8.51 9.81
C ASN A 118 -10.66 -7.22 9.70
N GLN A 119 -9.57 -7.10 10.46
CA GLN A 119 -8.63 -5.99 10.32
C GLN A 119 -7.95 -5.99 8.95
N LYS A 120 -7.56 -7.16 8.42
CA LYS A 120 -6.98 -7.29 7.07
C LYS A 120 -7.97 -6.87 6.00
N ARG A 121 -9.22 -7.35 6.09
CA ARG A 121 -10.30 -6.99 5.16
C ARG A 121 -10.59 -5.49 5.19
N PHE A 122 -10.71 -4.92 6.39
CA PHE A 122 -10.94 -3.49 6.55
C PHE A 122 -9.79 -2.63 5.99
N ALA A 123 -8.54 -3.02 6.27
CA ALA A 123 -7.36 -2.33 5.75
C ALA A 123 -7.32 -2.35 4.21
N THR A 124 -7.67 -3.47 3.59
CA THR A 124 -7.72 -3.60 2.13
C THR A 124 -8.81 -2.71 1.54
N ALA A 125 -10.02 -2.72 2.13
CA ALA A 125 -11.13 -1.85 1.70
C ALA A 125 -10.76 -0.36 1.83
N SER A 126 -10.14 0.04 2.95
CA SER A 126 -9.64 1.42 3.15
C SER A 126 -8.57 1.82 2.13
N ALA A 127 -7.68 0.89 1.77
CA ALA A 127 -6.64 1.16 0.78
C ALA A 127 -7.22 1.33 -0.63
N LEU A 128 -8.24 0.53 -1.00
CA LEU A 128 -8.98 0.66 -2.24
C LEU A 128 -9.74 2.00 -2.30
N ALA A 129 -10.46 2.35 -1.24
CA ALA A 129 -11.18 3.63 -1.16
C ALA A 129 -10.24 4.83 -1.32
N ALA A 130 -9.05 4.78 -0.70
CA ALA A 130 -8.06 5.84 -0.82
C ALA A 130 -7.48 5.98 -2.24
N SER A 131 -7.41 4.90 -3.00
CA SER A 131 -6.92 4.93 -4.39
C SER A 131 -7.87 5.64 -5.37
N ALA A 132 -9.13 5.82 -5.00
CA ALA A 132 -10.13 6.52 -5.79
C ALA A 132 -10.13 8.05 -5.56
N LEU A 133 -9.35 8.54 -4.59
CA LEU A 133 -9.27 9.97 -4.27
C LEU A 133 -8.02 10.60 -4.89
N PRO A 134 -8.17 11.49 -5.89
CA PRO A 134 -7.02 12.14 -6.55
C PRO A 134 -6.08 12.85 -5.59
N SER A 135 -6.61 13.49 -4.55
CA SER A 135 -5.82 14.21 -3.54
C SER A 135 -4.86 13.29 -2.78
N LEU A 136 -5.30 12.09 -2.38
CA LEU A 136 -4.45 11.11 -1.69
C LEU A 136 -3.44 10.47 -2.64
N VAL A 137 -3.81 10.25 -3.90
CA VAL A 137 -2.92 9.72 -4.92
C VAL A 137 -1.80 10.70 -5.25
N MET A 138 -2.11 12.00 -5.38
CA MET A 138 -1.14 13.06 -5.55
C MET A 138 -0.25 13.25 -4.32
N ALA A 139 -0.82 13.23 -3.12
CA ALA A 139 -0.09 13.34 -1.87
C ALA A 139 0.94 12.20 -1.69
N ARG A 140 0.62 11.00 -2.18
CA ARG A 140 1.59 9.90 -2.23
C ARG A 140 2.75 10.18 -3.20
N GLY A 141 2.56 11.05 -4.18
CA GLY A 141 3.57 11.47 -5.15
C GLY A 141 3.43 10.88 -6.53
N HIS A 142 2.28 10.32 -6.89
CA HIS A 142 1.96 9.94 -8.26
C HIS A 142 1.62 11.16 -9.11
N ARG A 143 1.90 11.10 -10.41
CA ARG A 143 1.56 12.14 -11.39
C ARG A 143 0.25 11.78 -12.07
N VAL A 144 -0.84 12.31 -11.52
CA VAL A 144 -2.21 12.07 -12.02
C VAL A 144 -2.92 13.35 -12.47
N GLU A 145 -2.20 14.48 -12.51
CA GLU A 145 -2.73 15.80 -12.80
C GLU A 145 -3.39 15.89 -14.19
N LYS A 146 -2.84 15.15 -15.17
CA LYS A 146 -3.29 15.12 -16.56
C LYS A 146 -4.27 13.99 -16.87
N ILE A 147 -4.62 13.19 -15.87
CA ILE A 147 -5.54 12.06 -16.02
C ILE A 147 -6.96 12.59 -15.82
N GLU A 148 -7.83 12.28 -16.74
CA GLU A 148 -9.18 12.82 -16.79
C GLU A 148 -10.04 12.36 -15.59
N GLU A 149 -9.89 11.09 -15.20
CA GLU A 149 -10.68 10.51 -14.13
C GLU A 149 -9.88 9.53 -13.26
N VAL A 150 -10.12 9.59 -11.95
CA VAL A 150 -9.60 8.64 -10.95
C VAL A 150 -10.80 8.13 -10.14
N PRO A 151 -10.98 6.80 -10.02
CA PRO A 151 -10.16 5.70 -10.53
C PRO A 151 -10.16 5.60 -12.06
N LEU A 152 -9.03 5.24 -12.66
CA LEU A 152 -8.87 5.07 -14.10
C LEU A 152 -9.26 3.65 -14.50
N VAL A 153 -10.28 3.53 -15.36
CA VAL A 153 -10.78 2.24 -15.86
C VAL A 153 -10.58 2.17 -17.37
N VAL A 154 -10.10 1.03 -17.84
CA VAL A 154 -9.82 0.79 -19.27
C VAL A 154 -10.57 -0.47 -19.71
N SER A 155 -10.90 -0.53 -20.99
CA SER A 155 -11.61 -1.67 -21.59
C SER A 155 -10.81 -2.97 -21.43
N ASP A 156 -11.49 -4.11 -21.44
CA ASP A 156 -10.87 -5.44 -21.28
C ASP A 156 -10.00 -5.84 -22.48
N SER A 157 -10.07 -5.10 -23.59
CA SER A 157 -9.19 -5.30 -24.75
C SER A 157 -7.70 -5.22 -24.39
N ILE A 158 -7.34 -4.44 -23.36
CA ILE A 158 -5.96 -4.32 -22.87
C ILE A 158 -5.40 -5.64 -22.30
N GLU A 159 -6.23 -6.56 -21.85
CA GLU A 159 -5.79 -7.86 -21.31
C GLU A 159 -5.16 -8.74 -22.39
N LYS A 160 -5.43 -8.46 -23.67
CA LYS A 160 -4.86 -9.16 -24.84
C LYS A 160 -3.52 -8.62 -25.31
N LEU A 161 -3.05 -7.50 -24.75
CA LEU A 161 -1.78 -6.90 -25.14
C LEU A 161 -0.60 -7.81 -24.78
N THR A 162 0.31 -8.04 -25.73
CA THR A 162 1.47 -8.91 -25.52
C THR A 162 2.80 -8.18 -25.62
N LYS A 163 2.85 -7.05 -26.36
CA LYS A 163 4.07 -6.30 -26.63
C LYS A 163 4.20 -5.08 -25.71
N THR A 164 5.41 -4.84 -25.22
CA THR A 164 5.72 -3.66 -24.37
C THR A 164 5.51 -2.33 -25.09
N LYS A 165 5.71 -2.29 -26.42
CA LYS A 165 5.45 -1.09 -27.24
C LYS A 165 3.98 -0.67 -27.18
N GLU A 166 3.06 -1.61 -27.25
CA GLU A 166 1.61 -1.38 -27.16
C GLU A 166 1.22 -0.88 -25.75
N ALA A 167 1.78 -1.52 -24.71
CA ALA A 167 1.58 -1.07 -23.33
C ALA A 167 2.06 0.38 -23.08
N VAL A 168 3.21 0.76 -23.66
CA VAL A 168 3.72 2.13 -23.57
C VAL A 168 2.84 3.11 -24.34
N ALA A 169 2.35 2.73 -25.53
CA ALA A 169 1.45 3.55 -26.33
C ALA A 169 0.13 3.82 -25.56
N LEU A 170 -0.46 2.78 -24.97
CA LEU A 170 -1.64 2.90 -24.13
C LEU A 170 -1.42 3.84 -22.93
N LEU A 171 -0.32 3.67 -22.17
CA LEU A 171 -0.03 4.54 -21.04
C LEU A 171 0.20 6.00 -21.43
N LYS A 172 0.73 6.25 -22.63
CA LYS A 172 0.90 7.61 -23.17
C LYS A 172 -0.46 8.22 -23.55
N SER A 173 -1.34 7.46 -24.19
CA SER A 173 -2.68 7.94 -24.56
C SER A 173 -3.54 8.27 -23.35
N LEU A 174 -3.39 7.48 -22.26
CA LEU A 174 -4.07 7.71 -20.97
C LEU A 174 -3.38 8.77 -20.09
N ASN A 175 -2.32 9.45 -20.54
CA ASN A 175 -1.51 10.39 -19.76
C ASN A 175 -0.88 9.77 -18.47
N ALA A 176 -0.90 8.44 -18.32
CA ALA A 176 -0.36 7.74 -17.17
C ALA A 176 1.16 7.46 -17.27
N TYR A 177 1.76 7.61 -18.46
CA TYR A 177 3.18 7.34 -18.69
C TYR A 177 4.11 8.29 -17.94
N SER A 178 3.64 9.50 -17.62
CA SER A 178 4.42 10.50 -16.86
C SER A 178 4.84 9.98 -15.46
N ASP A 179 4.01 9.13 -14.83
CA ASP A 179 4.35 8.51 -13.56
C ASP A 179 5.42 7.43 -13.72
N VAL A 180 5.38 6.65 -14.80
CA VAL A 180 6.42 5.65 -15.13
C VAL A 180 7.78 6.32 -15.37
N VAL A 181 7.81 7.44 -16.06
CA VAL A 181 9.05 8.24 -16.26
C VAL A 181 9.59 8.73 -14.92
N LYS A 182 8.73 9.24 -14.04
CA LYS A 182 9.11 9.66 -12.67
C LYS A 182 9.73 8.51 -11.88
N VAL A 183 9.20 7.32 -12.03
CA VAL A 183 9.71 6.11 -11.36
C VAL A 183 11.07 5.71 -11.92
N SER A 184 11.22 5.69 -13.26
CA SER A 184 12.50 5.39 -13.94
C SER A 184 13.61 6.31 -13.45
N ASN A 185 13.36 7.61 -13.44
CA ASN A 185 14.33 8.64 -13.00
C ASN A 185 14.62 8.59 -11.50
N SER A 186 13.80 7.89 -10.71
CA SER A 186 14.01 7.76 -9.26
C SER A 186 14.98 6.66 -8.86
N ARG A 187 15.48 5.87 -9.81
CA ARG A 187 16.42 4.78 -9.53
C ARG A 187 17.77 5.35 -9.08
N LYS A 188 18.14 5.03 -7.84
CA LYS A 188 19.42 5.48 -7.28
C LYS A 188 20.07 4.43 -6.39
N LEU A 189 21.37 4.56 -6.18
CA LEU A 189 22.12 3.70 -5.29
C LEU A 189 21.59 3.84 -3.85
N ARG A 190 21.43 2.72 -3.16
CA ARG A 190 21.02 2.70 -1.76
C ARG A 190 22.17 3.14 -0.86
N ALA A 191 21.93 4.06 0.04
CA ALA A 191 22.87 4.41 1.10
C ALA A 191 23.01 3.26 2.12
N GLY A 192 24.19 3.12 2.73
CA GLY A 192 24.48 2.13 3.77
C GLY A 192 24.74 0.71 3.25
N GLN A 193 24.86 -0.23 4.17
CA GLN A 193 25.30 -1.61 3.94
C GLN A 193 24.31 -2.47 3.13
N GLY A 194 23.07 -2.03 2.98
CA GLY A 194 22.06 -2.76 2.20
C GLY A 194 22.47 -3.00 0.75
N LYS A 195 23.32 -2.15 0.16
CA LYS A 195 23.85 -2.32 -1.21
C LYS A 195 24.74 -3.56 -1.35
N LEU A 196 25.43 -3.97 -0.30
CA LEU A 196 26.25 -5.18 -0.25
C LEU A 196 25.42 -6.45 -0.01
N ARG A 197 24.16 -6.29 0.40
CA ARG A 197 23.23 -7.38 0.73
C ARG A 197 22.17 -7.56 -0.36
N ASN A 198 22.55 -7.52 -1.64
CA ASN A 198 21.67 -7.66 -2.81
C ASN A 198 20.52 -6.64 -2.90
N ARG A 199 20.62 -5.51 -2.19
CA ARG A 199 19.66 -4.39 -2.26
C ARG A 199 20.33 -3.11 -2.77
N ARG A 200 21.10 -3.22 -3.84
CA ARG A 200 21.98 -2.16 -4.35
C ARG A 200 21.22 -0.90 -4.75
N HIS A 201 20.07 -1.03 -5.38
CA HIS A 201 19.27 0.10 -5.85
C HIS A 201 17.99 0.26 -5.06
N ARG A 202 17.52 1.51 -5.00
CA ARG A 202 16.17 1.83 -4.56
C ARG A 202 15.46 2.61 -5.66
N GLN A 203 14.15 2.41 -5.77
CA GLN A 203 13.30 3.01 -6.80
C GLN A 203 11.91 3.25 -6.23
N ARG A 204 11.20 4.27 -6.73
CA ARG A 204 9.79 4.50 -6.38
C ARG A 204 8.90 3.38 -6.93
N ARG A 205 7.72 3.23 -6.34
CA ARG A 205 6.66 2.39 -6.88
C ARG A 205 5.80 3.25 -7.81
N GLY A 206 5.47 2.70 -8.98
CA GLY A 206 4.63 3.32 -9.99
C GLY A 206 3.18 2.85 -9.92
N PRO A 207 2.45 2.98 -11.03
CA PRO A 207 1.07 2.50 -11.13
C PRO A 207 0.95 1.02 -10.81
N LEU A 208 -0.23 0.64 -10.32
CA LEU A 208 -0.64 -0.76 -10.17
C LEU A 208 -1.72 -1.05 -11.20
N VAL A 209 -1.53 -2.06 -12.04
CA VAL A 209 -2.55 -2.54 -12.99
C VAL A 209 -3.26 -3.72 -12.37
N ILE A 210 -4.58 -3.63 -12.25
CA ILE A 210 -5.43 -4.70 -11.74
C ILE A 210 -6.28 -5.24 -12.87
N TYR A 211 -6.16 -6.54 -13.12
CA TYR A 211 -6.81 -7.25 -14.20
C TYR A 211 -7.58 -8.47 -13.69
N ASN A 212 -8.50 -8.97 -14.51
CA ASN A 212 -9.24 -10.18 -14.21
C ASN A 212 -8.55 -11.41 -14.81
N GLU A 213 -8.22 -11.38 -16.11
CA GLU A 213 -7.60 -12.50 -16.81
C GLU A 213 -6.28 -12.11 -17.46
N ASP A 214 -5.31 -13.03 -17.45
CA ASP A 214 -4.00 -12.78 -18.08
C ASP A 214 -3.96 -13.45 -19.46
N ASN A 215 -4.36 -12.70 -20.48
CA ASN A 215 -4.29 -13.12 -21.88
C ASN A 215 -3.00 -12.61 -22.57
N GLY A 216 -1.96 -12.27 -21.79
CA GLY A 216 -0.68 -11.75 -22.28
C GLY A 216 -0.25 -10.43 -21.60
N LEU A 217 -1.16 -9.77 -20.90
CA LEU A 217 -0.98 -8.49 -20.23
C LEU A 217 0.29 -8.44 -19.37
N VAL A 218 0.53 -9.49 -18.58
CA VAL A 218 1.70 -9.56 -17.69
C VAL A 218 3.00 -9.47 -18.51
N LYS A 219 3.09 -10.09 -19.66
CA LYS A 219 4.27 -10.02 -20.54
C LYS A 219 4.49 -8.61 -21.07
N ALA A 220 3.43 -7.91 -21.46
CA ALA A 220 3.48 -6.56 -22.02
C ALA A 220 3.95 -5.53 -20.97
N PHE A 221 3.50 -5.63 -19.72
CA PHE A 221 3.71 -4.59 -18.71
C PHE A 221 4.85 -4.86 -17.74
N ARG A 222 5.26 -6.12 -17.50
CA ARG A 222 6.23 -6.49 -16.47
C ARG A 222 7.61 -5.83 -16.60
N ASN A 223 8.01 -5.45 -17.80
CA ASN A 223 9.31 -4.81 -18.05
C ASN A 223 9.31 -3.30 -17.76
N LEU A 224 8.13 -2.69 -17.55
CA LEU A 224 8.05 -1.26 -17.26
C LEU A 224 8.48 -0.97 -15.82
N PRO A 225 9.39 0.01 -15.61
CA PRO A 225 9.95 0.26 -14.29
C PRO A 225 8.90 0.71 -13.28
N GLY A 226 8.85 -0.02 -12.14
CA GLY A 226 7.98 0.27 -11.01
C GLY A 226 6.50 -0.01 -11.20
N LEU A 227 6.09 -0.42 -12.38
CA LEU A 227 4.73 -0.89 -12.63
C LEU A 227 4.57 -2.30 -12.04
N GLU A 228 3.48 -2.54 -11.37
CA GLU A 228 3.12 -3.84 -10.82
C GLU A 228 1.78 -4.28 -11.38
N LEU A 229 1.62 -5.60 -11.53
CA LEU A 229 0.39 -6.22 -12.01
C LEU A 229 -0.15 -7.16 -10.94
N VAL A 230 -1.46 -7.18 -10.81
CA VAL A 230 -2.14 -8.03 -9.83
C VAL A 230 -3.50 -8.47 -10.38
N ASN A 231 -3.81 -9.74 -10.18
CA ASN A 231 -5.17 -10.23 -10.42
C ASN A 231 -6.10 -9.73 -9.31
N VAL A 232 -7.32 -9.33 -9.68
CA VAL A 232 -8.32 -8.78 -8.73
C VAL A 232 -8.63 -9.74 -7.57
N ARG A 233 -8.59 -11.06 -7.80
CA ARG A 233 -8.83 -12.08 -6.77
C ARG A 233 -7.66 -12.26 -5.79
N ARG A 234 -6.47 -11.71 -6.12
CA ARG A 234 -5.23 -11.82 -5.33
C ARG A 234 -4.75 -10.47 -4.79
N LEU A 235 -5.65 -9.54 -4.54
CA LEU A 235 -5.31 -8.22 -4.02
C LEU A 235 -4.58 -8.32 -2.68
N ASN A 236 -3.44 -7.64 -2.58
CA ASN A 236 -2.58 -7.63 -1.41
C ASN A 236 -2.36 -6.20 -0.90
N LEU A 237 -2.54 -6.00 0.40
CA LEU A 237 -2.31 -4.71 1.04
C LEU A 237 -0.89 -4.19 0.83
N LEU A 238 0.12 -5.07 0.78
CA LEU A 238 1.51 -4.69 0.54
C LEU A 238 1.74 -4.04 -0.82
N GLN A 239 0.88 -4.33 -1.81
CA GLN A 239 0.89 -3.73 -3.14
C GLN A 239 -0.02 -2.51 -3.22
N LEU A 240 -1.21 -2.54 -2.58
CA LEU A 240 -2.15 -1.42 -2.56
C LEU A 240 -1.65 -0.24 -1.74
N ALA A 241 -0.97 -0.49 -0.62
CA ALA A 241 -0.41 0.53 0.25
C ALA A 241 1.07 0.25 0.58
N PRO A 242 1.98 0.33 -0.39
CA PRO A 242 3.39 0.05 -0.15
C PRO A 242 3.98 0.98 0.91
N GLY A 243 4.65 0.40 1.91
CA GLY A 243 5.17 1.14 3.05
C GLY A 243 4.12 1.55 4.09
N GLY A 244 2.87 1.07 3.97
CA GLY A 244 1.76 1.46 4.84
C GLY A 244 1.11 2.80 4.45
N HIS A 245 1.52 3.37 3.32
CA HIS A 245 0.98 4.65 2.84
C HIS A 245 -0.14 4.44 1.83
N LEU A 246 -1.25 5.09 2.04
CA LEU A 246 -2.45 5.06 1.20
C LEU A 246 -2.29 5.87 -0.11
N GLY A 247 -3.21 5.65 -1.06
CA GLY A 247 -3.29 6.47 -2.26
C GLY A 247 -2.41 6.01 -3.41
N ARG A 248 -2.24 4.69 -3.62
CA ARG A 248 -1.55 4.20 -4.82
C ARG A 248 -2.38 4.47 -6.05
N PHE A 249 -1.76 4.94 -7.13
CA PHE A 249 -2.40 5.07 -8.42
C PHE A 249 -2.67 3.68 -9.01
N ILE A 250 -3.93 3.42 -9.36
CA ILE A 250 -4.38 2.12 -9.87
C ILE A 250 -5.06 2.32 -11.23
N ILE A 251 -4.74 1.43 -12.16
CA ILE A 251 -5.38 1.29 -13.47
C ILE A 251 -6.17 -0.01 -13.43
N TRP A 252 -7.45 0.06 -13.74
CA TRP A 252 -8.37 -1.06 -13.67
C TRP A 252 -8.77 -1.53 -15.05
N THR A 253 -8.95 -2.85 -15.25
CA THR A 253 -9.74 -3.35 -16.37
C THR A 253 -11.22 -3.33 -16.01
N GLN A 254 -12.08 -3.24 -17.01
CA GLN A 254 -13.54 -3.16 -16.81
C GLN A 254 -14.08 -4.37 -16.05
N SER A 255 -13.67 -5.56 -16.43
CA SER A 255 -14.04 -6.82 -15.76
C SER A 255 -13.53 -6.90 -14.32
N ALA A 256 -12.31 -6.40 -14.06
CA ALA A 256 -11.74 -6.42 -12.71
C ALA A 256 -12.52 -5.48 -11.76
N ILE A 257 -12.96 -4.32 -12.22
CA ILE A 257 -13.72 -3.40 -11.35
C ILE A 257 -15.14 -3.92 -11.08
N ALA A 258 -15.77 -4.56 -12.06
CA ALA A 258 -17.08 -5.18 -11.90
C ALA A 258 -17.09 -6.28 -10.83
N LEU A 259 -16.02 -7.09 -10.74
CA LEU A 259 -15.87 -8.15 -9.74
C LEU A 259 -15.69 -7.63 -8.31
N LEU A 260 -15.37 -6.36 -8.10
CA LEU A 260 -15.13 -5.84 -6.75
C LEU A 260 -16.38 -5.92 -5.86
N ASP A 261 -17.56 -5.75 -6.40
CA ASP A 261 -18.81 -5.86 -5.62
C ASP A 261 -19.10 -7.30 -5.19
N GLU A 262 -18.69 -8.29 -5.97
CA GLU A 262 -18.76 -9.70 -5.58
C GLU A 262 -17.75 -10.00 -4.46
N LEU A 263 -16.49 -9.58 -4.61
CA LEU A 263 -15.40 -9.88 -3.68
C LEU A 263 -15.53 -9.14 -2.35
N TYR A 264 -16.00 -7.88 -2.38
CA TYR A 264 -16.13 -7.00 -1.21
C TYR A 264 -17.59 -6.75 -0.79
N GLY A 265 -18.54 -7.49 -1.33
CA GLY A 265 -19.99 -7.35 -1.08
C GLY A 265 -20.41 -7.54 0.38
N VAL A 266 -19.54 -8.05 1.24
CA VAL A 266 -19.75 -8.12 2.70
C VAL A 266 -20.02 -6.73 3.30
N MET A 267 -19.46 -5.67 2.73
CA MET A 267 -19.73 -4.29 3.15
C MET A 267 -21.22 -3.92 2.99
N ASN A 268 -21.87 -4.41 1.93
CA ASN A 268 -23.31 -4.23 1.71
C ASN A 268 -24.18 -5.04 2.67
N ARG A 269 -23.68 -6.17 3.19
CA ARG A 269 -24.39 -6.99 4.17
C ARG A 269 -24.44 -6.35 5.56
N LEU A 270 -23.43 -5.55 5.90
CA LEU A 270 -23.38 -4.83 7.19
C LEU A 270 -24.37 -3.66 7.25
N ASN A 271 -24.74 -3.10 6.09
CA ASN A 271 -25.76 -2.06 5.98
C ASN A 271 -26.66 -2.34 4.77
N PRO A 272 -27.77 -3.08 4.92
CA PRO A 272 -28.70 -3.40 3.83
C PRO A 272 -29.27 -2.16 3.13
N TYR A 273 -29.44 -1.06 3.87
CA TYR A 273 -29.96 0.20 3.31
C TYR A 273 -28.98 0.85 2.32
N ALA A 274 -27.68 0.54 2.40
CA ALA A 274 -26.69 1.04 1.44
C ALA A 274 -27.00 0.60 0.00
N GLN A 275 -27.60 -0.57 -0.21
CA GLN A 275 -28.01 -1.05 -1.53
C GLN A 275 -29.13 -0.19 -2.11
N VAL A 276 -30.10 0.19 -1.29
CA VAL A 276 -31.22 1.06 -1.69
C VAL A 276 -30.72 2.44 -2.08
N LEU A 277 -29.86 3.03 -1.25
CA LEU A 277 -29.22 4.32 -1.54
C LEU A 277 -28.44 4.29 -2.87
N ARG A 278 -27.64 3.24 -3.06
CA ARG A 278 -26.86 3.07 -4.30
C ARG A 278 -27.74 2.96 -5.52
N ARG A 279 -28.82 2.16 -5.45
CA ARG A 279 -29.79 2.03 -6.53
C ARG A 279 -30.45 3.38 -6.85
N ALA A 280 -30.83 4.16 -5.83
CA ALA A 280 -31.40 5.49 -6.02
C ALA A 280 -30.39 6.46 -6.67
N GLU A 281 -29.12 6.42 -6.27
CA GLU A 281 -28.05 7.23 -6.88
C GLU A 281 -27.84 6.88 -8.36
N LEU A 282 -27.82 5.58 -8.72
CA LEU A 282 -27.68 5.13 -10.11
C LEU A 282 -28.87 5.57 -10.97
N VAL A 283 -30.08 5.34 -10.52
CA VAL A 283 -31.31 5.77 -11.22
C VAL A 283 -31.33 7.30 -11.42
N LYS A 284 -30.88 8.06 -10.41
CA LYS A 284 -30.74 9.51 -10.54
C LYS A 284 -29.68 9.91 -11.57
N ALA A 285 -28.55 9.23 -11.60
CA ALA A 285 -27.49 9.47 -12.59
C ALA A 285 -27.96 9.15 -14.02
N GLU A 286 -28.68 8.06 -14.23
CA GLU A 286 -29.28 7.70 -15.51
C GLU A 286 -30.30 8.74 -15.97
N LYS A 287 -31.18 9.24 -15.08
CA LYS A 287 -32.13 10.30 -15.38
C LYS A 287 -31.46 11.62 -15.76
N VAL A 288 -30.35 11.96 -15.10
CA VAL A 288 -29.56 13.16 -15.43
C VAL A 288 -28.85 12.98 -16.78
N ALA A 289 -28.29 11.82 -17.08
CA ALA A 289 -27.68 11.51 -18.36
C ALA A 289 -28.67 11.53 -19.51
N ALA A 290 -29.90 11.06 -19.25
CA ALA A 290 -31.01 11.10 -20.22
C ALA A 290 -31.68 12.50 -20.39
N GLY A 291 -31.13 13.53 -19.73
CA GLY A 291 -31.71 14.90 -19.79
C GLY A 291 -33.07 15.07 -19.11
N LYS A 292 -33.57 14.03 -18.41
CA LYS A 292 -34.90 14.01 -17.78
C LYS A 292 -35.00 14.73 -16.43
N VAL A 293 -33.85 15.14 -15.87
CA VAL A 293 -33.81 15.92 -14.63
C VAL A 293 -32.94 17.14 -14.88
N ALA A 294 -33.54 18.33 -14.91
CA ALA A 294 -32.81 19.58 -14.84
C ALA A 294 -31.92 19.57 -13.58
N LYS A 295 -30.69 20.05 -13.68
CA LYS A 295 -29.83 20.28 -12.51
C LYS A 295 -30.67 21.08 -11.50
N VAL A 296 -31.06 20.44 -10.41
CA VAL A 296 -31.75 21.14 -9.32
C VAL A 296 -30.71 22.11 -8.77
N GLN A 297 -30.75 23.35 -9.23
CA GLN A 297 -30.09 24.43 -8.50
C GLN A 297 -30.71 24.38 -7.11
N LYS A 298 -29.90 24.08 -6.09
CA LYS A 298 -30.28 24.27 -4.69
C LYS A 298 -30.75 25.70 -4.63
N LYS A 299 -32.08 25.94 -4.63
CA LYS A 299 -32.64 27.26 -4.30
C LYS A 299 -32.03 27.59 -2.95
N LYS A 300 -31.19 28.64 -2.91
CA LYS A 300 -30.76 29.21 -1.64
C LYS A 300 -32.03 29.46 -0.88
N THR A 301 -32.27 28.74 0.21
CA THR A 301 -33.37 29.05 1.11
C THR A 301 -33.25 30.51 1.44
N PRO A 302 -34.27 31.34 1.17
CA PRO A 302 -34.20 32.76 1.47
C PRO A 302 -33.92 32.86 2.96
N THR A 303 -32.83 33.55 3.30
CA THR A 303 -32.43 33.79 4.70
C THR A 303 -33.64 34.44 5.37
N THR A 304 -34.26 33.76 6.32
CA THR A 304 -35.42 34.30 7.03
C THR A 304 -35.07 35.66 7.67
N VAL A 305 -36.03 36.56 7.75
CA VAL A 305 -35.81 37.90 8.33
C VAL A 305 -35.17 37.83 9.74
N ALA A 306 -35.51 36.78 10.50
CA ALA A 306 -34.91 36.49 11.80
C ALA A 306 -33.39 36.18 11.72
N SER A 307 -32.93 35.47 10.71
CA SER A 307 -31.49 35.19 10.56
C SER A 307 -30.70 36.37 9.99
N LYS A 308 -31.34 37.29 9.27
CA LYS A 308 -30.72 38.57 8.89
C LYS A 308 -30.48 39.48 10.09
N LYS A 309 -31.50 39.63 10.95
CA LYS A 309 -31.36 40.40 12.20
C LYS A 309 -30.29 39.83 13.12
N PHE A 310 -30.19 38.51 13.24
CA PHE A 310 -29.16 37.86 14.02
C PHE A 310 -27.74 38.09 13.47
N LEU A 311 -27.55 38.09 12.15
CA LEU A 311 -26.27 38.41 11.52
C LEU A 311 -25.92 39.90 11.61
N GLU A 312 -26.90 40.81 11.64
CA GLU A 312 -26.70 42.22 11.86
C GLU A 312 -26.27 42.53 13.31
N THR A 313 -26.87 41.85 14.29
CA THR A 313 -26.44 41.96 15.70
C THR A 313 -25.02 41.42 15.95
N LEU A 314 -24.63 40.30 15.26
CA LEU A 314 -23.26 39.77 15.34
C LEU A 314 -22.18 40.65 14.65
N ARG A 315 -22.59 41.57 13.78
CA ARG A 315 -21.67 42.49 13.10
C ARG A 315 -21.59 43.90 13.74
N ALA A 316 -22.44 44.13 14.74
CA ALA A 316 -22.51 45.43 15.46
C ALA A 316 -21.64 45.47 16.71
N ASP A 317 -21.01 44.35 17.11
CA ASP A 317 -19.94 44.24 18.09
C ASP A 317 -18.59 44.06 17.35
#